data_213463cd3748eb80db5fdc4b60023679
#
_entry.id   213463cd3748eb80db5fdc4b60023679
#
_cell.length_a   1.000
_cell.length_b   1.000
_cell.length_c   1.000
_cell.angle_alpha   90.00
_cell.angle_beta   90.00
_cell.angle_gamma   90.00
#
_symmetry.space_group_name_H-M   'P 1'
#
loop_
_entity.id
_entity.type
_entity.pdbx_description
1 polymer ?
#
loop_
_entity_poly.entity_id
_entity_poly.type
_entity_poly.pdbx_seq_one_letter_code
_entity_poly.pdbx_strand_id
1 'polypeptide(L)'
;METVQCDSALSYVVLSALFSGLVARKLIRNKVKIENVAVSCLLSLLLLEIFCCCVFCSHLGLLLFVAACALYYVSIPVRRMLTAQGKTVLITGCDSGLGHALAKYFDELGVLVYAGVLDKKGQGAEELRRVCSSRLSLIQLDVTNQGQIKTVYDEVKNRVQDAGLWGIVHNAGVLGYMADGELLPISIYKQCMDVNFIGVVQVTKMFMPLLRKAKGRLVTISSMAGHAPIPGFAAYAASKAALTMFSAVMRQDLFKWGVRVSAVHPSGFKTNIFGSRELWSSQYKNILDNIMPDVKEDYGEDYLATLKDLHYTMSTITSSDLSPVLEDVCHALLAREPYFSYTPGQCAYLIPCLFRYFPLWVYDNFAKQTFQTHRNILPRSLRNSKSNNKMD
;
A
#
# COMPACT_ATOMS: atom_id res chain seq x y z
N MET A 1 21.35 40.68 -32.00
CA MET A 1 21.50 39.45 -31.15
C MET A 1 20.41 39.35 -30.11
N GLU A 2 19.96 40.41 -29.46
CA GLU A 2 18.89 40.39 -28.44
C GLU A 2 17.51 39.96 -28.96
N THR A 3 17.12 40.35 -30.18
CA THR A 3 15.80 39.98 -30.74
C THR A 3 15.69 38.47 -31.04
N VAL A 4 16.76 37.84 -31.49
CA VAL A 4 16.78 36.39 -31.81
C VAL A 4 16.73 35.54 -30.50
N GLN A 5 17.27 36.06 -29.40
CA GLN A 5 17.25 35.41 -28.11
C GLN A 5 15.89 35.48 -27.46
N CYS A 6 15.14 36.59 -27.65
CA CYS A 6 13.78 36.76 -27.16
C CYS A 6 12.76 35.84 -27.88
N ASP A 7 12.88 35.70 -29.22
CA ASP A 7 12.02 34.81 -30.02
C ASP A 7 12.22 33.33 -29.70
N SER A 8 13.45 32.92 -29.38
CA SER A 8 13.70 31.53 -28.96
C SER A 8 13.13 31.20 -27.59
N ALA A 9 13.25 32.09 -26.62
CA ALA A 9 12.67 31.91 -25.28
C ALA A 9 11.15 31.78 -25.34
N LEU A 10 10.47 32.64 -26.12
CA LEU A 10 9.02 32.56 -26.31
C LEU A 10 8.61 31.23 -26.94
N SER A 11 9.38 30.71 -27.89
CA SER A 11 9.13 29.41 -28.53
C SER A 11 9.20 28.24 -27.52
N TYR A 12 10.18 28.24 -26.62
CA TYR A 12 10.24 27.23 -25.52
C TYR A 12 9.04 27.29 -24.60
N VAL A 13 8.65 28.48 -24.14
CA VAL A 13 7.49 28.64 -23.25
C VAL A 13 6.20 28.15 -23.92
N VAL A 14 5.97 28.49 -25.18
CA VAL A 14 4.79 28.05 -25.93
C VAL A 14 4.78 26.53 -26.11
N LEU A 15 5.92 25.93 -26.49
CA LEU A 15 6.02 24.48 -26.65
C LEU A 15 5.84 23.75 -25.32
N SER A 16 6.44 24.25 -24.22
CA SER A 16 6.25 23.68 -22.87
C SER A 16 4.80 23.70 -22.44
N ALA A 17 4.08 24.82 -22.68
CA ALA A 17 2.67 24.96 -22.36
C ALA A 17 1.81 23.97 -23.19
N LEU A 18 2.01 23.90 -24.49
CA LEU A 18 1.30 22.98 -25.38
C LEU A 18 1.56 21.53 -25.01
N PHE A 19 2.82 21.17 -24.75
CA PHE A 19 3.20 19.84 -24.37
C PHE A 19 2.61 19.43 -22.99
N SER A 20 2.68 20.33 -22.01
CA SER A 20 2.05 20.12 -20.70
C SER A 20 0.55 19.88 -20.82
N GLY A 21 -0.13 20.60 -21.68
CA GLY A 21 -1.56 20.40 -21.98
C GLY A 21 -1.83 19.03 -22.64
N LEU A 22 -1.00 18.60 -23.59
CA LEU A 22 -1.12 17.29 -24.23
C LEU A 22 -0.86 16.14 -23.24
N VAL A 23 0.16 16.28 -22.40
CA VAL A 23 0.47 15.32 -21.33
C VAL A 23 -0.68 15.23 -20.33
N ALA A 24 -1.15 16.38 -19.83
CA ALA A 24 -2.28 16.44 -18.89
C ALA A 24 -3.53 15.74 -19.50
N ARG A 25 -3.87 16.06 -20.74
CA ARG A 25 -4.98 15.41 -21.47
C ARG A 25 -4.78 13.90 -21.59
N LYS A 26 -3.56 13.43 -21.89
CA LYS A 26 -3.26 12.00 -22.00
C LYS A 26 -3.33 11.30 -20.63
N LEU A 27 -2.85 11.92 -19.55
CA LEU A 27 -2.93 11.42 -18.20
C LEU A 27 -4.38 11.30 -17.72
N ILE A 28 -5.19 12.35 -17.92
CA ILE A 28 -6.62 12.38 -17.56
C ILE A 28 -7.37 11.28 -18.34
N ARG A 29 -7.18 11.22 -19.65
CA ARG A 29 -7.84 10.22 -20.52
C ARG A 29 -7.52 8.76 -20.11
N ASN A 30 -6.28 8.53 -19.66
CA ASN A 30 -5.83 7.21 -19.23
C ASN A 30 -6.04 6.98 -17.73
N LYS A 31 -6.66 7.92 -17.00
CA LYS A 31 -6.84 7.87 -15.54
C LYS A 31 -5.53 7.53 -14.81
N VAL A 32 -4.40 8.04 -15.32
CA VAL A 32 -3.10 7.90 -14.65
C VAL A 32 -3.11 8.85 -13.46
N LYS A 33 -2.78 8.35 -12.27
CA LYS A 33 -2.70 9.21 -11.08
C LYS A 33 -1.64 10.28 -11.29
N ILE A 34 -2.09 11.51 -11.29
CA ILE A 34 -1.28 12.71 -11.58
C ILE A 34 -0.17 12.87 -10.53
N GLU A 35 -0.44 12.48 -9.28
CA GLU A 35 0.46 12.69 -8.14
C GLU A 35 1.87 12.11 -8.34
N ASN A 36 1.99 10.94 -8.99
CA ASN A 36 3.28 10.24 -9.14
C ASN A 36 4.05 10.62 -10.42
N VAL A 37 3.39 11.24 -11.38
CA VAL A 37 3.96 11.50 -12.72
C VAL A 37 4.11 12.99 -12.97
N ALA A 38 3.16 13.82 -12.51
CA ALA A 38 3.11 15.23 -12.86
C ALA A 38 4.29 16.05 -12.27
N VAL A 39 4.64 15.82 -11.00
CA VAL A 39 5.72 16.60 -10.35
C VAL A 39 7.07 16.24 -10.94
N SER A 40 7.37 14.96 -11.13
CA SER A 40 8.63 14.54 -11.75
C SER A 40 8.72 14.96 -13.22
N CYS A 41 7.58 14.97 -13.92
CA CYS A 41 7.50 15.46 -15.30
C CYS A 41 7.76 16.94 -15.42
N LEU A 42 7.09 17.74 -14.60
CA LEU A 42 7.25 19.19 -14.63
C LEU A 42 8.69 19.60 -14.27
N LEU A 43 9.28 18.96 -13.26
CA LEU A 43 10.66 19.21 -12.87
C LEU A 43 11.66 18.78 -13.97
N SER A 44 11.47 17.60 -14.55
CA SER A 44 12.36 17.13 -15.62
C SER A 44 12.23 17.93 -16.91
N LEU A 45 11.02 18.41 -17.23
CA LEU A 45 10.80 19.32 -18.35
C LEU A 45 11.47 20.68 -18.14
N LEU A 46 11.32 21.25 -16.95
CA LEU A 46 11.93 22.52 -16.59
C LEU A 46 13.46 22.44 -16.65
N LEU A 47 14.04 21.37 -16.08
CA LEU A 47 15.49 21.13 -16.15
C LEU A 47 15.98 20.91 -17.58
N LEU A 48 15.22 20.18 -18.39
CA LEU A 48 15.53 19.96 -19.79
C LEU A 48 15.43 21.25 -20.61
N GLU A 49 14.41 22.09 -20.34
CA GLU A 49 14.25 23.40 -20.97
C GLU A 49 15.42 24.31 -20.65
N ILE A 50 15.82 24.43 -19.38
CA ILE A 50 16.99 25.20 -18.95
C ILE A 50 18.26 24.66 -19.62
N PHE A 51 18.46 23.35 -19.63
CA PHE A 51 19.63 22.71 -20.23
C PHE A 51 19.70 22.99 -21.74
N CYS A 52 18.61 22.81 -22.47
CA CYS A 52 18.56 23.06 -23.91
C CYS A 52 18.79 24.54 -24.26
N CYS A 53 18.24 25.46 -23.45
CA CYS A 53 18.46 26.90 -23.63
C CYS A 53 19.89 27.35 -23.35
N CYS A 54 20.56 26.76 -22.34
CA CYS A 54 21.87 27.21 -21.88
C CYS A 54 23.02 26.56 -22.63
N VAL A 55 22.87 25.33 -23.14
CA VAL A 55 23.96 24.51 -23.66
C VAL A 55 24.04 24.52 -25.20
N PHE A 56 22.89 24.67 -25.88
CA PHE A 56 22.82 24.56 -27.33
C PHE A 56 22.43 25.88 -28.00
N CYS A 57 22.87 26.07 -29.25
CA CYS A 57 22.32 27.15 -30.07
C CYS A 57 20.82 26.98 -30.28
N SER A 58 20.08 28.08 -30.41
CA SER A 58 18.63 28.14 -30.34
C SER A 58 17.88 27.07 -31.15
N HIS A 59 18.29 26.80 -32.37
CA HIS A 59 17.59 25.82 -33.22
C HIS A 59 17.84 24.37 -32.85
N LEU A 60 19.06 23.99 -32.52
CA LEU A 60 19.41 22.62 -32.09
C LEU A 60 18.80 22.30 -30.74
N GLY A 61 18.88 23.25 -29.81
CA GLY A 61 18.25 23.09 -28.48
C GLY A 61 16.73 22.89 -28.58
N LEU A 62 16.04 23.66 -29.41
CA LEU A 62 14.62 23.54 -29.65
C LEU A 62 14.25 22.17 -30.25
N LEU A 63 15.02 21.68 -31.19
CA LEU A 63 14.83 20.39 -31.85
C LEU A 63 15.00 19.24 -30.87
N LEU A 64 16.02 19.27 -30.01
CA LEU A 64 16.24 18.29 -28.95
C LEU A 64 15.14 18.31 -27.89
N PHE A 65 14.67 19.51 -27.53
CA PHE A 65 13.56 19.65 -26.60
C PHE A 65 12.26 19.02 -27.14
N VAL A 66 11.91 19.32 -28.41
CA VAL A 66 10.73 18.72 -29.08
C VAL A 66 10.86 17.20 -29.17
N ALA A 67 12.03 16.67 -29.52
CA ALA A 67 12.29 15.24 -29.61
C ALA A 67 12.13 14.56 -28.24
N ALA A 68 12.65 15.16 -27.17
CA ALA A 68 12.52 14.67 -25.81
C ALA A 68 11.06 14.71 -25.33
N CYS A 69 10.33 15.78 -25.63
CA CYS A 69 8.89 15.89 -25.38
C CYS A 69 8.09 14.79 -26.09
N ALA A 70 8.41 14.53 -27.37
CA ALA A 70 7.76 13.48 -28.16
C ALA A 70 8.04 12.08 -27.59
N LEU A 71 9.30 11.78 -27.26
CA LEU A 71 9.68 10.52 -26.63
C LEU A 71 8.95 10.34 -25.27
N TYR A 72 8.91 11.39 -24.47
CA TYR A 72 8.20 11.36 -23.20
C TYR A 72 6.70 11.10 -23.40
N TYR A 73 6.04 11.81 -24.33
CA TYR A 73 4.62 11.61 -24.63
C TYR A 73 4.32 10.19 -25.09
N VAL A 74 5.17 9.60 -25.93
CA VAL A 74 5.02 8.20 -26.37
C VAL A 74 5.18 7.23 -25.19
N SER A 75 6.11 7.51 -24.28
CA SER A 75 6.39 6.68 -23.10
C SER A 75 5.30 6.67 -22.05
N ILE A 76 4.35 7.65 -22.07
CA ILE A 76 3.20 7.63 -21.14
C ILE A 76 2.34 6.40 -21.46
N PRO A 77 2.17 5.47 -20.49
CA PRO A 77 1.43 4.24 -20.73
C PRO A 77 -0.04 4.51 -21.04
N VAL A 78 -0.56 3.79 -22.00
CA VAL A 78 -2.00 3.79 -22.31
C VAL A 78 -2.66 2.72 -21.44
N ARG A 79 -3.67 3.11 -20.65
CA ARG A 79 -4.42 2.21 -19.78
C ARG A 79 -5.29 1.27 -20.63
N ARG A 80 -4.73 0.10 -20.96
CA ARG A 80 -5.46 -0.98 -21.66
C ARG A 80 -5.88 -2.00 -20.62
N MET A 81 -7.20 -2.10 -20.39
CA MET A 81 -7.77 -3.08 -19.47
C MET A 81 -8.14 -4.35 -20.24
N LEU A 82 -7.96 -5.50 -19.59
CA LEU A 82 -8.42 -6.80 -20.04
C LEU A 82 -9.87 -7.00 -19.59
N THR A 83 -10.60 -7.85 -20.28
CA THR A 83 -11.97 -8.23 -19.88
C THR A 83 -11.95 -8.96 -18.53
N ALA A 84 -12.93 -8.66 -17.69
CA ALA A 84 -13.09 -9.32 -16.37
C ALA A 84 -13.69 -10.73 -16.51
N GLN A 85 -14.57 -10.93 -17.50
CA GLN A 85 -15.28 -12.18 -17.74
C GLN A 85 -14.32 -13.35 -17.94
N GLY A 86 -14.66 -14.49 -17.36
CA GLY A 86 -13.86 -15.72 -17.43
C GLY A 86 -12.61 -15.73 -16.58
N LYS A 87 -12.33 -14.67 -15.82
CA LYS A 87 -11.21 -14.61 -14.88
C LYS A 87 -11.65 -15.04 -13.48
N THR A 88 -10.82 -15.84 -12.84
CA THR A 88 -11.03 -16.30 -11.45
C THR A 88 -9.98 -15.70 -10.54
N VAL A 89 -10.39 -15.10 -9.43
CA VAL A 89 -9.52 -14.44 -8.45
C VAL A 89 -9.78 -14.97 -7.04
N LEU A 90 -8.71 -15.27 -6.31
CA LEU A 90 -8.74 -15.56 -4.89
C LEU A 90 -8.40 -14.28 -4.12
N ILE A 91 -9.23 -13.90 -3.15
CA ILE A 91 -8.99 -12.76 -2.26
C ILE A 91 -8.96 -13.28 -0.83
N THR A 92 -7.89 -13.02 -0.07
CA THR A 92 -7.79 -13.42 1.33
C THR A 92 -8.26 -12.31 2.29
N GLY A 93 -8.91 -12.70 3.42
CA GLY A 93 -9.36 -11.75 4.44
C GLY A 93 -10.55 -10.90 3.99
N CYS A 94 -11.62 -11.56 3.52
CA CYS A 94 -12.84 -10.92 3.05
C CYS A 94 -13.91 -10.73 4.14
N ASP A 95 -13.59 -11.03 5.40
CA ASP A 95 -14.52 -10.88 6.53
C ASP A 95 -14.97 -9.43 6.71
N SER A 96 -14.12 -8.46 6.40
CA SER A 96 -14.39 -7.03 6.59
C SER A 96 -13.44 -6.15 5.77
N GLY A 97 -13.65 -4.83 5.83
CA GLY A 97 -12.73 -3.82 5.33
C GLY A 97 -12.42 -3.93 3.84
N LEU A 98 -11.13 -3.81 3.46
CA LEU A 98 -10.71 -3.80 2.07
C LEU A 98 -11.03 -5.10 1.33
N GLY A 99 -10.79 -6.26 1.95
CA GLY A 99 -11.05 -7.56 1.31
C GLY A 99 -12.53 -7.77 1.01
N HIS A 100 -13.40 -7.38 1.93
CA HIS A 100 -14.86 -7.41 1.76
C HIS A 100 -15.30 -6.50 0.59
N ALA A 101 -14.81 -5.26 0.57
CA ALA A 101 -15.11 -4.30 -0.49
C ALA A 101 -14.58 -4.78 -1.85
N LEU A 102 -13.37 -5.35 -1.89
CA LEU A 102 -12.78 -5.93 -3.11
C LEU A 102 -13.61 -7.10 -3.64
N ALA A 103 -14.08 -7.99 -2.76
CA ALA A 103 -14.88 -9.15 -3.14
C ALA A 103 -16.19 -8.71 -3.83
N LYS A 104 -16.91 -7.72 -3.26
CA LYS A 104 -18.10 -7.11 -3.85
C LYS A 104 -17.77 -6.46 -5.20
N TYR A 105 -16.75 -5.62 -5.23
CA TYR A 105 -16.36 -4.87 -6.44
C TYR A 105 -15.99 -5.78 -7.61
N PHE A 106 -15.26 -6.87 -7.37
CA PHE A 106 -14.91 -7.81 -8.45
C PHE A 106 -16.07 -8.70 -8.88
N ASP A 107 -16.99 -9.06 -7.98
CA ASP A 107 -18.24 -9.73 -8.36
C ASP A 107 -19.10 -8.84 -9.28
N GLU A 108 -19.25 -7.54 -8.96
CA GLU A 108 -19.96 -6.57 -9.81
C GLU A 108 -19.31 -6.42 -11.19
N LEU A 109 -17.98 -6.48 -11.28
CA LEU A 109 -17.25 -6.47 -12.56
C LEU A 109 -17.38 -7.76 -13.37
N GLY A 110 -18.00 -8.81 -12.83
CA GLY A 110 -18.20 -10.10 -13.51
C GLY A 110 -17.01 -11.06 -13.39
N VAL A 111 -16.11 -10.85 -12.43
CA VAL A 111 -15.03 -11.78 -12.08
C VAL A 111 -15.59 -12.93 -11.24
N LEU A 112 -15.07 -14.14 -11.42
CA LEU A 112 -15.32 -15.27 -10.51
C LEU A 112 -14.46 -15.09 -9.26
N VAL A 113 -15.09 -14.88 -8.11
CA VAL A 113 -14.38 -14.55 -6.86
C VAL A 113 -14.43 -15.71 -5.87
N TYR A 114 -13.27 -16.16 -5.43
CA TYR A 114 -13.12 -16.94 -4.20
C TYR A 114 -12.79 -15.98 -3.06
N ALA A 115 -13.77 -15.73 -2.19
CA ALA A 115 -13.64 -14.85 -1.05
C ALA A 115 -13.24 -15.67 0.20
N GLY A 116 -11.95 -15.57 0.57
CA GLY A 116 -11.42 -16.22 1.78
C GLY A 116 -11.81 -15.48 3.04
N VAL A 117 -12.52 -16.15 3.93
CA VAL A 117 -12.98 -15.63 5.20
C VAL A 117 -12.52 -16.51 6.35
N LEU A 118 -12.30 -15.94 7.53
CA LEU A 118 -11.96 -16.69 8.75
C LEU A 118 -13.16 -17.48 9.28
N ASP A 119 -14.37 -16.90 9.14
CA ASP A 119 -15.61 -17.55 9.57
C ASP A 119 -16.68 -17.43 8.48
N LYS A 120 -17.04 -18.56 7.89
CA LYS A 120 -18.12 -18.65 6.88
C LYS A 120 -19.51 -18.32 7.43
N LYS A 121 -19.69 -18.34 8.76
CA LYS A 121 -20.93 -17.98 9.45
C LYS A 121 -20.87 -16.58 10.06
N GLY A 122 -19.74 -15.90 9.94
CA GLY A 122 -19.54 -14.55 10.44
C GLY A 122 -20.37 -13.52 9.67
N GLN A 123 -20.63 -12.37 10.28
CA GLN A 123 -21.47 -11.30 9.74
C GLN A 123 -21.03 -10.85 8.33
N GLY A 124 -19.71 -10.71 8.09
CA GLY A 124 -19.20 -10.30 6.78
C GLY A 124 -19.44 -11.35 5.70
N ALA A 125 -19.32 -12.64 6.02
CA ALA A 125 -19.62 -13.72 5.10
C ALA A 125 -21.11 -13.78 4.75
N GLU A 126 -22.00 -13.58 5.75
CA GLU A 126 -23.44 -13.50 5.54
C GLU A 126 -23.83 -12.30 4.64
N GLU A 127 -23.21 -11.14 4.86
CA GLU A 127 -23.41 -9.97 4.01
C GLU A 127 -23.01 -10.26 2.56
N LEU A 128 -21.80 -10.81 2.33
CA LEU A 128 -21.35 -11.17 0.97
C LEU A 128 -22.31 -12.17 0.31
N ARG A 129 -22.80 -13.18 1.04
CA ARG A 129 -23.76 -14.16 0.51
C ARG A 129 -25.07 -13.52 0.10
N ARG A 130 -25.52 -12.48 0.81
CA ARG A 130 -26.77 -11.78 0.54
C ARG A 130 -26.69 -10.83 -0.65
N VAL A 131 -25.54 -10.12 -0.82
CA VAL A 131 -25.44 -9.01 -1.78
C VAL A 131 -24.71 -9.37 -3.07
N CYS A 132 -23.85 -10.40 -3.06
CA CYS A 132 -23.09 -10.80 -4.23
C CYS A 132 -23.83 -11.85 -5.07
N SER A 133 -23.42 -12.00 -6.30
CA SER A 133 -23.98 -12.96 -7.24
C SER A 133 -23.43 -14.39 -7.01
N SER A 134 -23.93 -15.35 -7.79
CA SER A 134 -23.43 -16.74 -7.80
C SER A 134 -21.98 -16.89 -8.29
N ARG A 135 -21.35 -15.82 -8.78
CA ARG A 135 -19.93 -15.80 -9.16
C ARG A 135 -19.02 -15.72 -7.96
N LEU A 136 -19.52 -15.26 -6.81
CA LEU A 136 -18.74 -15.23 -5.57
C LEU A 136 -18.95 -16.52 -4.77
N SER A 137 -17.84 -17.18 -4.44
CA SER A 137 -17.80 -18.37 -3.59
C SER A 137 -17.07 -18.06 -2.30
N LEU A 138 -17.74 -18.24 -1.15
CA LEU A 138 -17.14 -18.08 0.18
C LEU A 138 -16.36 -19.35 0.54
N ILE A 139 -15.09 -19.17 0.94
CA ILE A 139 -14.22 -20.25 1.37
C ILE A 139 -13.64 -19.95 2.75
N GLN A 140 -13.53 -21.00 3.58
CA GLN A 140 -12.88 -20.90 4.90
C GLN A 140 -11.36 -20.86 4.69
N LEU A 141 -10.72 -19.74 5.05
CA LEU A 141 -9.29 -19.59 4.82
C LEU A 141 -8.62 -18.73 5.90
N ASP A 142 -8.02 -19.41 6.85
CA ASP A 142 -6.98 -18.84 7.70
C ASP A 142 -5.62 -19.03 6.99
N VAL A 143 -4.95 -17.93 6.65
CA VAL A 143 -3.67 -17.95 5.94
C VAL A 143 -2.52 -18.54 6.77
N THR A 144 -2.70 -18.72 8.07
CA THR A 144 -1.75 -19.38 8.97
C THR A 144 -1.97 -20.89 9.06
N ASN A 145 -3.11 -21.40 8.56
CA ASN A 145 -3.51 -22.80 8.64
C ASN A 145 -3.23 -23.53 7.31
N GLN A 146 -2.15 -24.31 7.27
CA GLN A 146 -1.74 -25.05 6.07
C GLN A 146 -2.80 -26.05 5.58
N GLY A 147 -3.57 -26.67 6.48
CA GLY A 147 -4.64 -27.58 6.12
C GLY A 147 -5.76 -26.88 5.35
N GLN A 148 -6.20 -25.70 5.84
CA GLN A 148 -7.19 -24.89 5.14
C GLN A 148 -6.68 -24.40 3.78
N ILE A 149 -5.41 -23.93 3.71
CA ILE A 149 -4.79 -23.52 2.44
C ILE A 149 -4.82 -24.64 1.41
N LYS A 150 -4.50 -25.88 1.84
CA LYS A 150 -4.52 -27.05 0.95
C LYS A 150 -5.94 -27.39 0.49
N THR A 151 -6.93 -27.41 1.40
CA THR A 151 -8.32 -27.67 1.05
C THR A 151 -8.84 -26.66 0.02
N VAL A 152 -8.57 -25.37 0.23
CA VAL A 152 -8.94 -24.30 -0.70
C VAL A 152 -8.22 -24.45 -2.05
N TYR A 153 -6.93 -24.82 -2.04
CA TYR A 153 -6.19 -25.09 -3.27
C TYR A 153 -6.84 -26.21 -4.09
N ASP A 154 -7.20 -27.31 -3.47
CA ASP A 154 -7.81 -28.46 -4.15
C ASP A 154 -9.20 -28.07 -4.73
N GLU A 155 -10.02 -27.30 -3.99
CA GLU A 155 -11.30 -26.78 -4.46
C GLU A 155 -11.12 -25.85 -5.68
N VAL A 156 -10.25 -24.87 -5.59
CA VAL A 156 -9.97 -23.90 -6.67
C VAL A 156 -9.40 -24.63 -7.89
N LYS A 157 -8.42 -25.51 -7.70
CA LYS A 157 -7.80 -26.30 -8.78
C LYS A 157 -8.84 -27.09 -9.58
N ASN A 158 -9.76 -27.77 -8.90
CA ASN A 158 -10.82 -28.56 -9.55
C ASN A 158 -11.76 -27.69 -10.38
N ARG A 159 -11.98 -26.44 -9.97
CA ARG A 159 -12.88 -25.53 -10.70
C ARG A 159 -12.19 -24.82 -11.87
N VAL A 160 -10.96 -24.34 -11.69
CA VAL A 160 -10.27 -23.60 -12.75
C VAL A 160 -9.63 -24.50 -13.80
N GLN A 161 -9.41 -25.77 -13.48
CA GLN A 161 -8.87 -26.79 -14.37
C GLN A 161 -7.69 -26.29 -15.24
N ASP A 162 -7.86 -26.33 -16.56
CA ASP A 162 -6.82 -25.94 -17.52
C ASP A 162 -6.64 -24.44 -17.68
N ALA A 163 -7.64 -23.65 -17.36
CA ALA A 163 -7.54 -22.18 -17.39
C ALA A 163 -6.57 -21.62 -16.36
N GLY A 164 -6.36 -22.32 -15.24
CA GLY A 164 -5.57 -21.87 -14.11
C GLY A 164 -6.26 -20.73 -13.33
N LEU A 165 -5.58 -20.20 -12.32
CA LEU A 165 -6.06 -19.09 -11.50
C LEU A 165 -5.53 -17.77 -12.05
N TRP A 166 -6.43 -16.86 -12.41
CA TRP A 166 -6.05 -15.57 -12.98
C TRP A 166 -5.35 -14.68 -11.98
N GLY A 167 -5.81 -14.61 -10.73
CA GLY A 167 -5.22 -13.72 -9.76
C GLY A 167 -5.36 -14.14 -8.32
N ILE A 168 -4.42 -13.69 -7.49
CA ILE A 168 -4.50 -13.75 -6.04
C ILE A 168 -4.32 -12.34 -5.51
N VAL A 169 -5.21 -11.93 -4.60
CA VAL A 169 -5.08 -10.73 -3.79
C VAL A 169 -4.79 -11.14 -2.36
N HIS A 170 -3.57 -10.98 -1.93
CA HIS A 170 -3.16 -11.14 -0.54
C HIS A 170 -3.55 -9.90 0.24
N ASN A 171 -4.75 -9.94 0.83
CA ASN A 171 -5.29 -8.84 1.60
C ASN A 171 -5.36 -9.15 3.10
N ALA A 172 -5.48 -10.41 3.50
CA ALA A 172 -5.48 -10.80 4.92
C ALA A 172 -4.32 -10.15 5.67
N GLY A 173 -4.61 -9.54 6.80
CA GLY A 173 -3.61 -8.85 7.60
C GLY A 173 -4.15 -8.37 8.93
N VAL A 174 -3.25 -8.24 9.89
CA VAL A 174 -3.50 -7.73 11.23
C VAL A 174 -2.56 -6.57 11.54
N LEU A 175 -3.06 -5.60 12.32
CA LEU A 175 -2.27 -4.45 12.75
C LEU A 175 -1.40 -4.79 13.98
N GLY A 176 -1.85 -5.73 14.80
CA GLY A 176 -1.34 -5.92 16.15
C GLY A 176 -1.80 -4.81 17.08
N TYR A 177 -0.93 -4.33 17.95
CA TYR A 177 -1.21 -3.21 18.84
C TYR A 177 -0.27 -2.04 18.58
N MET A 178 -0.77 -0.82 18.74
CA MET A 178 0.02 0.41 18.56
C MET A 178 0.61 0.84 19.91
N ALA A 179 1.93 0.67 20.05
CA ALA A 179 2.70 1.12 21.21
C ALA A 179 4.16 1.28 20.82
N ASP A 180 4.98 1.84 21.71
CA ASP A 180 6.43 1.83 21.55
C ASP A 180 6.91 0.38 21.42
N GLY A 181 7.87 0.14 20.52
CA GLY A 181 8.27 -1.22 20.17
C GLY A 181 8.75 -2.05 21.37
N GLU A 182 9.39 -1.40 22.35
CA GLU A 182 9.84 -2.03 23.59
C GLU A 182 8.68 -2.55 24.45
N LEU A 183 7.53 -1.89 24.41
CA LEU A 183 6.36 -2.27 25.21
C LEU A 183 5.56 -3.42 24.59
N LEU A 184 5.79 -3.73 23.30
CA LEU A 184 5.03 -4.76 22.61
C LEU A 184 5.51 -6.17 22.99
N PRO A 185 4.63 -7.07 23.48
CA PRO A 185 4.96 -8.46 23.67
C PRO A 185 5.44 -9.12 22.37
N ILE A 186 6.40 -10.04 22.47
CA ILE A 186 6.93 -10.77 21.30
C ILE A 186 5.85 -11.53 20.52
N SER A 187 4.76 -11.92 21.19
CA SER A 187 3.61 -12.57 20.57
C SER A 187 2.94 -11.69 19.50
N ILE A 188 2.89 -10.37 19.70
CA ILE A 188 2.35 -9.41 18.72
C ILE A 188 3.26 -9.35 17.47
N TYR A 189 4.59 -9.35 17.65
CA TYR A 189 5.53 -9.42 16.53
C TYR A 189 5.36 -10.71 15.73
N LYS A 190 5.26 -11.86 16.42
CA LYS A 190 5.02 -13.16 15.77
C LYS A 190 3.70 -13.17 15.02
N GLN A 191 2.61 -12.71 15.64
CA GLN A 191 1.30 -12.65 14.99
C GLN A 191 1.32 -11.80 13.72
N CYS A 192 1.94 -10.60 13.77
CA CYS A 192 2.07 -9.75 12.58
C CYS A 192 2.89 -10.45 11.48
N MET A 193 3.99 -11.12 11.83
CA MET A 193 4.81 -11.86 10.86
C MET A 193 4.07 -13.07 10.29
N ASP A 194 3.39 -13.85 11.13
CA ASP A 194 2.71 -15.07 10.71
C ASP A 194 1.56 -14.77 9.73
N VAL A 195 0.74 -13.77 10.02
CA VAL A 195 -0.39 -13.42 9.15
C VAL A 195 0.06 -12.58 7.95
N ASN A 196 0.76 -11.47 8.18
CA ASN A 196 1.02 -10.48 7.13
C ASN A 196 2.12 -10.89 6.15
N PHE A 197 2.99 -11.84 6.54
CA PHE A 197 4.11 -12.26 5.72
C PHE A 197 4.15 -13.77 5.50
N ILE A 198 4.29 -14.61 6.53
CA ILE A 198 4.44 -16.06 6.37
C ILE A 198 3.20 -16.66 5.72
N GLY A 199 2.00 -16.24 6.13
CA GLY A 199 0.75 -16.68 5.51
C GLY A 199 0.67 -16.34 4.02
N VAL A 200 1.12 -15.14 3.64
CA VAL A 200 1.22 -14.75 2.23
C VAL A 200 2.18 -15.66 1.46
N VAL A 201 3.35 -15.98 2.04
CA VAL A 201 4.32 -16.88 1.43
C VAL A 201 3.72 -18.28 1.24
N GLN A 202 3.04 -18.83 2.26
CA GLN A 202 2.41 -20.16 2.22
C GLN A 202 1.35 -20.24 1.11
N VAL A 203 0.42 -19.30 1.07
CA VAL A 203 -0.62 -19.24 0.02
C VAL A 203 0.03 -19.05 -1.35
N THR A 204 1.00 -18.14 -1.50
CA THR A 204 1.70 -17.92 -2.77
C THR A 204 2.34 -19.22 -3.28
N LYS A 205 3.10 -19.92 -2.44
CA LYS A 205 3.77 -21.18 -2.82
C LYS A 205 2.76 -22.25 -3.25
N MET A 206 1.67 -22.41 -2.51
CA MET A 206 0.65 -23.41 -2.79
C MET A 206 -0.04 -23.15 -4.15
N PHE A 207 -0.43 -21.89 -4.42
CA PHE A 207 -1.20 -21.52 -5.60
C PHE A 207 -0.35 -21.16 -6.83
N MET A 208 0.97 -21.12 -6.71
CA MET A 208 1.88 -20.74 -7.80
C MET A 208 1.71 -21.58 -9.08
N PRO A 209 1.50 -22.92 -9.03
CA PRO A 209 1.25 -23.68 -10.23
C PRO A 209 0.03 -23.19 -11.04
N LEU A 210 -1.06 -22.81 -10.36
CA LEU A 210 -2.27 -22.32 -11.01
C LEU A 210 -2.07 -20.92 -11.60
N LEU A 211 -1.32 -20.04 -10.90
CA LEU A 211 -0.97 -18.71 -11.42
C LEU A 211 -0.07 -18.79 -12.65
N ARG A 212 0.93 -19.69 -12.65
CA ARG A 212 1.80 -19.91 -13.83
C ARG A 212 1.01 -20.38 -15.02
N LYS A 213 0.05 -21.32 -14.82
CA LYS A 213 -0.81 -21.85 -15.87
C LYS A 213 -1.60 -20.75 -16.57
N ALA A 214 -2.17 -19.82 -15.81
CA ALA A 214 -2.92 -18.67 -16.32
C ALA A 214 -2.04 -17.50 -16.80
N LYS A 215 -0.71 -17.51 -16.59
CA LYS A 215 0.16 -16.32 -16.68
C LYS A 215 -0.46 -15.14 -15.92
N GLY A 216 -0.89 -15.42 -14.70
CA GLY A 216 -1.83 -14.62 -13.91
C GLY A 216 -1.21 -13.42 -13.21
N ARG A 217 -1.84 -13.03 -12.09
CA ARG A 217 -1.53 -11.83 -11.31
C ARG A 217 -1.37 -12.18 -9.83
N LEU A 218 -0.30 -11.68 -9.22
CA LEU A 218 -0.08 -11.74 -7.78
C LEU A 218 -0.13 -10.32 -7.23
N VAL A 219 -1.15 -10.00 -6.43
CA VAL A 219 -1.33 -8.68 -5.84
C VAL A 219 -1.22 -8.79 -4.32
N THR A 220 -0.35 -7.98 -3.72
CA THR A 220 -0.16 -7.93 -2.27
C THR A 220 -0.62 -6.58 -1.71
N ILE A 221 -1.44 -6.60 -0.65
CA ILE A 221 -1.80 -5.39 0.08
C ILE A 221 -0.80 -5.20 1.22
N SER A 222 0.20 -4.37 0.95
CA SER A 222 1.18 -3.94 1.94
C SER A 222 0.68 -2.70 2.70
N SER A 223 1.52 -1.71 2.90
CA SER A 223 1.20 -0.42 3.53
C SER A 223 2.30 0.59 3.23
N MET A 224 2.00 1.88 3.30
CA MET A 224 3.04 2.91 3.33
C MET A 224 3.99 2.74 4.54
N ALA A 225 3.50 2.14 5.64
CA ALA A 225 4.32 1.78 6.80
C ALA A 225 5.40 0.72 6.50
N GLY A 226 5.30 -0.01 5.38
CA GLY A 226 6.37 -0.89 4.90
C GLY A 226 7.51 -0.15 4.17
N HIS A 227 7.38 1.16 3.94
CA HIS A 227 8.36 2.01 3.26
C HIS A 227 8.89 3.15 4.13
N ALA A 228 8.11 3.59 5.13
CA ALA A 228 8.49 4.67 6.02
C ALA A 228 8.15 4.33 7.47
N PRO A 229 9.02 4.64 8.45
CA PRO A 229 8.78 4.32 9.85
C PRO A 229 7.66 5.21 10.41
N ILE A 230 6.66 4.58 11.01
CA ILE A 230 5.57 5.26 11.70
C ILE A 230 5.69 4.91 13.20
N PRO A 231 5.85 5.88 14.09
CA PRO A 231 5.93 5.63 15.52
C PRO A 231 4.74 4.82 16.06
N GLY A 232 5.02 3.80 16.85
CA GLY A 232 4.01 2.92 17.41
C GLY A 232 3.62 1.71 16.54
N PHE A 233 4.18 1.57 15.34
CA PHE A 233 3.84 0.51 14.38
C PHE A 233 4.95 -0.54 14.21
N ALA A 234 5.86 -0.72 15.16
CA ALA A 234 7.07 -1.53 14.98
C ALA A 234 6.80 -2.94 14.44
N ALA A 235 5.90 -3.71 15.05
CA ALA A 235 5.57 -5.07 14.63
C ALA A 235 4.90 -5.11 13.24
N TYR A 236 3.93 -4.23 13.03
CA TYR A 236 3.20 -4.12 11.77
C TYR A 236 4.12 -3.68 10.62
N ALA A 237 4.84 -2.58 10.83
CA ALA A 237 5.72 -2.00 9.81
C ALA A 237 6.80 -3.00 9.37
N ALA A 238 7.42 -3.72 10.32
CA ALA A 238 8.38 -4.77 10.02
C ALA A 238 7.78 -5.88 9.13
N SER A 239 6.56 -6.34 9.44
CA SER A 239 5.87 -7.36 8.64
C SER A 239 5.52 -6.87 7.22
N LYS A 240 5.10 -5.60 7.10
CA LYS A 240 4.77 -4.99 5.80
C LYS A 240 6.02 -4.64 4.97
N ALA A 241 7.13 -4.32 5.61
CA ALA A 241 8.43 -4.17 4.94
C ALA A 241 8.92 -5.52 4.37
N ALA A 242 8.81 -6.61 5.15
CA ALA A 242 9.11 -7.96 4.68
C ALA A 242 8.24 -8.34 3.47
N LEU A 243 6.92 -8.08 3.53
CA LEU A 243 5.99 -8.33 2.42
C LEU A 243 6.34 -7.50 1.18
N THR A 244 6.72 -6.25 1.35
CA THR A 244 7.10 -5.34 0.26
C THR A 244 8.33 -5.86 -0.47
N MET A 245 9.38 -6.25 0.27
CA MET A 245 10.60 -6.81 -0.32
C MET A 245 10.35 -8.16 -0.98
N PHE A 246 9.58 -9.04 -0.35
CA PHE A 246 9.16 -10.31 -0.94
C PHE A 246 8.46 -10.09 -2.28
N SER A 247 7.52 -9.16 -2.35
CA SER A 247 6.81 -8.84 -3.60
C SER A 247 7.76 -8.35 -4.70
N ALA A 248 8.77 -7.53 -4.34
CA ALA A 248 9.77 -7.03 -5.26
C ALA A 248 10.64 -8.16 -5.85
N VAL A 249 11.08 -9.12 -5.01
CA VAL A 249 11.83 -10.30 -5.45
C VAL A 249 10.95 -11.19 -6.32
N MET A 250 9.73 -11.53 -5.86
CA MET A 250 8.80 -12.37 -6.61
C MET A 250 8.47 -11.80 -7.99
N ARG A 251 8.43 -10.48 -8.14
CA ARG A 251 8.26 -9.84 -9.45
C ARG A 251 9.34 -10.22 -10.44
N GLN A 252 10.58 -10.31 -10.00
CA GLN A 252 11.73 -10.69 -10.84
C GLN A 252 11.71 -12.19 -11.12
N ASP A 253 11.50 -13.01 -10.10
CA ASP A 253 11.49 -14.47 -10.21
C ASP A 253 10.38 -14.98 -11.15
N LEU A 254 9.21 -14.35 -11.09
CA LEU A 254 8.02 -14.76 -11.84
C LEU A 254 7.92 -14.16 -13.24
N PHE A 255 8.77 -13.19 -13.57
CA PHE A 255 8.79 -12.56 -14.90
C PHE A 255 8.94 -13.59 -16.03
N LYS A 256 9.86 -14.55 -15.89
CA LYS A 256 10.08 -15.65 -16.83
C LYS A 256 8.85 -16.55 -17.04
N TRP A 257 7.92 -16.59 -16.08
CA TRP A 257 6.68 -17.34 -16.16
C TRP A 257 5.49 -16.53 -16.71
N GLY A 258 5.70 -15.27 -17.05
CA GLY A 258 4.64 -14.37 -17.48
C GLY A 258 3.67 -13.94 -16.38
N VAL A 259 3.92 -14.30 -15.11
CA VAL A 259 3.11 -13.88 -13.96
C VAL A 259 3.53 -12.46 -13.57
N ARG A 260 2.56 -11.55 -13.48
CA ARG A 260 2.80 -10.16 -13.07
C ARG A 260 2.55 -10.03 -11.56
N VAL A 261 3.45 -9.34 -10.88
CA VAL A 261 3.37 -9.07 -9.43
C VAL A 261 3.19 -7.59 -9.21
N SER A 262 2.25 -7.23 -8.34
CA SER A 262 1.97 -5.85 -7.94
C SER A 262 1.84 -5.76 -6.43
N ALA A 263 2.40 -4.70 -5.86
CA ALA A 263 2.28 -4.35 -4.46
C ALA A 263 1.49 -3.04 -4.31
N VAL A 264 0.46 -3.05 -3.47
CA VAL A 264 -0.35 -1.89 -3.13
C VAL A 264 0.03 -1.44 -1.74
N HIS A 265 0.34 -0.16 -1.57
CA HIS A 265 0.84 0.46 -0.33
C HIS A 265 -0.14 1.55 0.13
N PRO A 266 -1.30 1.18 0.69
CA PRO A 266 -2.29 2.15 1.13
C PRO A 266 -1.77 3.04 2.25
N SER A 267 -2.27 4.29 2.31
CA SER A 267 -2.23 5.10 3.53
C SER A 267 -3.27 4.64 4.55
N GLY A 268 -3.70 5.48 5.48
CA GLY A 268 -4.75 5.17 6.45
C GLY A 268 -6.15 5.13 5.83
N PHE A 269 -6.79 3.97 5.83
CA PHE A 269 -8.19 3.79 5.45
C PHE A 269 -8.99 3.24 6.62
N LYS A 270 -10.22 3.74 6.77
CA LYS A 270 -11.13 3.31 7.85
C LYS A 270 -11.64 1.90 7.56
N THR A 271 -11.03 0.92 8.22
CA THR A 271 -11.36 -0.50 8.12
C THR A 271 -11.31 -1.14 9.51
N ASN A 272 -11.80 -2.37 9.63
CA ASN A 272 -11.76 -3.11 10.88
C ASN A 272 -10.35 -3.57 11.30
N ILE A 273 -9.31 -3.20 10.56
CA ILE A 273 -7.91 -3.53 10.91
C ILE A 273 -7.49 -2.93 12.26
N PHE A 274 -8.10 -1.81 12.65
CA PHE A 274 -7.87 -1.20 13.96
C PHE A 274 -8.49 -1.99 15.11
N GLY A 275 -9.42 -2.92 14.83
CA GLY A 275 -10.11 -3.71 15.84
C GLY A 275 -11.21 -2.96 16.59
N SER A 276 -11.81 -3.64 17.60
CA SER A 276 -12.82 -3.07 18.48
C SER A 276 -12.20 -2.56 19.79
N ARG A 277 -12.98 -1.79 20.55
CA ARG A 277 -12.56 -1.32 21.89
C ARG A 277 -12.24 -2.47 22.85
N GLU A 278 -12.99 -3.56 22.75
CA GLU A 278 -12.80 -4.78 23.57
C GLU A 278 -11.45 -5.41 23.25
N LEU A 279 -11.11 -5.53 21.94
CA LEU A 279 -9.82 -6.03 21.50
C LEU A 279 -8.69 -5.14 22.02
N TRP A 280 -8.81 -3.82 21.92
CA TRP A 280 -7.77 -2.89 22.41
C TRP A 280 -7.59 -2.99 23.92
N SER A 281 -8.69 -3.11 24.67
CA SER A 281 -8.63 -3.29 26.12
C SER A 281 -7.92 -4.58 26.51
N SER A 282 -8.19 -5.66 25.79
CA SER A 282 -7.52 -6.95 25.99
C SER A 282 -6.03 -6.88 25.65
N GLN A 283 -5.68 -6.26 24.53
CA GLN A 283 -4.29 -6.10 24.11
C GLN A 283 -3.50 -5.17 25.04
N TYR A 284 -4.12 -4.08 25.50
CA TYR A 284 -3.53 -3.21 26.51
C TYR A 284 -3.23 -3.94 27.81
N LYS A 285 -4.18 -4.76 28.29
CA LYS A 285 -3.97 -5.61 29.45
C LYS A 285 -2.82 -6.58 29.23
N ASN A 286 -2.76 -7.21 28.05
CA ASN A 286 -1.66 -8.11 27.68
C ASN A 286 -0.28 -7.40 27.71
N ILE A 287 -0.20 -6.12 27.29
CA ILE A 287 1.03 -5.33 27.44
C ILE A 287 1.39 -5.18 28.92
N LEU A 288 0.45 -4.72 29.75
CA LEU A 288 0.71 -4.49 31.16
C LEU A 288 1.11 -5.77 31.93
N ASP A 289 0.57 -6.91 31.54
CA ASP A 289 0.86 -8.22 32.15
C ASP A 289 2.25 -8.77 31.71
N ASN A 290 2.79 -8.31 30.59
CA ASN A 290 4.05 -8.81 30.02
C ASN A 290 5.21 -7.80 30.07
N ILE A 291 4.96 -6.56 30.48
CA ILE A 291 6.01 -5.53 30.60
C ILE A 291 6.90 -5.81 31.81
N MET A 292 8.20 -5.65 31.65
CA MET A 292 9.15 -5.81 32.75
C MET A 292 8.97 -4.69 33.80
N PRO A 293 9.15 -4.99 35.10
CA PRO A 293 8.95 -4.01 36.16
C PRO A 293 9.75 -2.71 35.97
N ASP A 294 11.01 -2.82 35.57
CA ASP A 294 11.90 -1.68 35.34
C ASP A 294 11.39 -0.79 34.21
N VAL A 295 10.94 -1.41 33.11
CA VAL A 295 10.35 -0.70 31.97
C VAL A 295 9.05 -0.02 32.36
N LYS A 296 8.23 -0.69 33.18
CA LYS A 296 6.98 -0.11 33.71
C LYS A 296 7.26 1.12 34.61
N GLU A 297 8.32 1.09 35.39
CA GLU A 297 8.73 2.21 36.23
C GLU A 297 9.23 3.39 35.38
N ASP A 298 10.06 3.13 34.35
CA ASP A 298 10.62 4.13 33.46
C ASP A 298 9.55 4.88 32.66
N TYR A 299 8.59 4.16 32.14
CA TYR A 299 7.50 4.77 31.38
C TYR A 299 6.47 5.46 32.29
N GLY A 300 6.14 4.86 33.42
CA GLY A 300 5.14 5.33 34.38
C GLY A 300 3.70 5.14 33.90
N GLU A 301 2.78 5.06 34.85
CA GLU A 301 1.37 4.76 34.60
C GLU A 301 0.65 5.78 33.72
N ASP A 302 1.00 7.07 33.87
CA ASP A 302 0.43 8.16 33.08
C ASP A 302 0.73 8.00 31.58
N TYR A 303 1.99 7.65 31.25
CA TYR A 303 2.37 7.40 29.86
C TYR A 303 1.68 6.17 29.28
N LEU A 304 1.70 5.07 30.04
CA LEU A 304 1.04 3.83 29.63
C LEU A 304 -0.46 4.03 29.41
N ALA A 305 -1.13 4.86 30.21
CA ALA A 305 -2.54 5.18 30.04
C ALA A 305 -2.83 5.84 28.68
N THR A 306 -1.89 6.64 28.12
CA THR A 306 -2.08 7.30 26.81
C THR A 306 -2.18 6.30 25.63
N LEU A 307 -1.65 5.09 25.81
CA LEU A 307 -1.71 4.05 24.77
C LEU A 307 -3.16 3.63 24.46
N LYS A 308 -4.10 3.78 25.40
CA LYS A 308 -5.53 3.47 25.19
C LYS A 308 -6.16 4.36 24.13
N ASP A 309 -5.74 5.64 24.06
CA ASP A 309 -6.35 6.64 23.19
C ASP A 309 -5.71 6.67 21.80
N LEU A 310 -4.54 6.07 21.65
CA LEU A 310 -3.78 6.09 20.40
C LEU A 310 -4.57 5.45 19.24
N HIS A 311 -5.22 4.31 19.50
CA HIS A 311 -6.06 3.63 18.50
C HIS A 311 -7.24 4.49 18.06
N TYR A 312 -7.92 5.14 19.01
CA TYR A 312 -9.04 6.01 18.72
C TYR A 312 -8.60 7.17 17.82
N THR A 313 -7.52 7.84 18.19
CA THR A 313 -6.98 8.98 17.44
C THR A 313 -6.59 8.57 16.02
N MET A 314 -5.88 7.44 15.86
CA MET A 314 -5.47 6.97 14.52
C MET A 314 -6.67 6.58 13.66
N SER A 315 -7.73 6.05 14.25
CA SER A 315 -8.95 5.70 13.49
C SER A 315 -9.71 6.92 12.96
N THR A 316 -9.56 8.10 13.59
CA THR A 316 -10.27 9.33 13.18
C THR A 316 -9.62 10.02 11.97
N ILE A 317 -8.32 9.83 11.74
CA ILE A 317 -7.58 10.46 10.63
C ILE A 317 -7.56 9.61 9.35
N THR A 318 -8.31 8.52 9.32
CA THR A 318 -8.35 7.59 8.18
C THR A 318 -9.50 7.91 7.22
N SER A 319 -9.28 7.71 5.92
CA SER A 319 -10.30 7.90 4.89
C SER A 319 -11.35 6.79 4.92
N SER A 320 -12.62 7.15 4.84
CA SER A 320 -13.72 6.19 4.66
C SER A 320 -13.94 5.77 3.20
N ASP A 321 -13.42 6.53 2.24
CA ASP A 321 -13.50 6.21 0.82
C ASP A 321 -12.44 5.19 0.44
N LEU A 322 -12.86 3.95 0.15
CA LEU A 322 -11.99 2.84 -0.26
C LEU A 322 -11.74 2.81 -1.78
N SER A 323 -12.46 3.60 -2.57
CA SER A 323 -12.41 3.59 -4.03
C SER A 323 -10.99 3.66 -4.60
N PRO A 324 -10.05 4.48 -4.06
CA PRO A 324 -8.68 4.53 -4.57
C PRO A 324 -7.94 3.19 -4.49
N VAL A 325 -8.21 2.40 -3.44
CA VAL A 325 -7.60 1.07 -3.29
C VAL A 325 -8.26 0.07 -4.25
N LEU A 326 -9.60 0.10 -4.36
CA LEU A 326 -10.35 -0.80 -5.26
C LEU A 326 -9.91 -0.59 -6.71
N GLU A 327 -9.77 0.66 -7.15
CA GLU A 327 -9.30 1.00 -8.51
C GLU A 327 -7.87 0.55 -8.77
N ASP A 328 -6.96 0.71 -7.80
CA ASP A 328 -5.57 0.31 -7.93
C ASP A 328 -5.43 -1.22 -8.00
N VAL A 329 -6.17 -1.96 -7.15
CA VAL A 329 -6.20 -3.44 -7.21
C VAL A 329 -6.84 -3.92 -8.52
N CYS A 330 -7.89 -3.24 -9.00
CA CYS A 330 -8.51 -3.53 -10.29
C CYS A 330 -7.49 -3.33 -11.43
N HIS A 331 -6.75 -2.23 -11.42
CA HIS A 331 -5.69 -2.01 -12.41
C HIS A 331 -4.58 -3.06 -12.30
N ALA A 332 -4.16 -3.43 -11.09
CA ALA A 332 -3.16 -4.48 -10.87
C ALA A 332 -3.58 -5.84 -11.43
N LEU A 333 -4.87 -6.18 -11.30
CA LEU A 333 -5.42 -7.45 -11.79
C LEU A 333 -5.79 -7.45 -13.27
N LEU A 334 -6.35 -6.35 -13.78
CA LEU A 334 -6.98 -6.32 -15.09
C LEU A 334 -6.25 -5.44 -16.12
N ALA A 335 -5.23 -4.68 -15.75
CA ALA A 335 -4.43 -3.99 -16.76
C ALA A 335 -3.61 -4.99 -17.58
N ARG A 336 -3.47 -4.70 -18.90
CA ARG A 336 -2.55 -5.47 -19.77
C ARG A 336 -1.12 -5.38 -19.25
N GLU A 337 -0.72 -4.19 -18.81
CA GLU A 337 0.58 -3.90 -18.21
C GLU A 337 0.39 -3.20 -16.86
N PRO A 338 0.22 -3.99 -15.76
CA PRO A 338 0.06 -3.42 -14.45
C PRO A 338 1.37 -2.80 -13.93
N TYR A 339 1.25 -1.77 -13.10
CA TYR A 339 2.39 -1.25 -12.35
C TYR A 339 2.82 -2.26 -11.27
N PHE A 340 4.09 -2.17 -10.88
CA PHE A 340 4.57 -2.93 -9.74
C PHE A 340 4.07 -2.34 -8.42
N SER A 341 4.09 -1.01 -8.27
CA SER A 341 3.76 -0.31 -7.03
C SER A 341 2.58 0.64 -7.22
N TYR A 342 1.66 0.60 -6.27
CA TYR A 342 0.49 1.48 -6.18
C TYR A 342 0.46 2.09 -4.78
N THR A 343 0.18 3.37 -4.67
CA THR A 343 0.18 4.13 -3.42
C THR A 343 -1.15 4.88 -3.23
N PRO A 344 -2.27 4.15 -3.01
CA PRO A 344 -3.56 4.79 -2.84
C PRO A 344 -3.68 5.52 -1.51
N GLY A 345 -4.36 6.66 -1.56
CA GLY A 345 -4.68 7.48 -0.40
C GLY A 345 -3.74 8.67 -0.21
N GLN A 346 -4.13 9.54 0.73
CA GLN A 346 -3.42 10.80 0.97
C GLN A 346 -2.01 10.55 1.47
N CYS A 347 -1.06 11.27 0.91
CA CYS A 347 0.36 11.24 1.28
C CYS A 347 1.03 9.85 1.23
N ALA A 348 0.35 8.81 0.70
CA ALA A 348 0.89 7.45 0.61
C ALA A 348 2.20 7.37 -0.18
N TYR A 349 2.40 8.26 -1.12
CA TYR A 349 3.64 8.41 -1.90
C TYR A 349 4.62 9.40 -1.26
N LEU A 350 4.12 10.54 -0.76
CA LEU A 350 4.98 11.63 -0.29
C LEU A 350 5.74 11.29 1.00
N ILE A 351 5.10 10.61 1.95
CA ILE A 351 5.73 10.24 3.23
C ILE A 351 6.91 9.29 3.03
N PRO A 352 6.81 8.19 2.25
CA PRO A 352 7.96 7.37 1.89
C PRO A 352 9.06 8.13 1.13
N CYS A 353 8.70 9.06 0.23
CA CYS A 353 9.68 9.89 -0.47
C CYS A 353 10.43 10.82 0.50
N LEU A 354 9.71 11.43 1.45
CA LEU A 354 10.33 12.27 2.47
C LEU A 354 11.35 11.48 3.31
N PHE A 355 10.99 10.27 3.72
CA PHE A 355 11.90 9.39 4.47
C PHE A 355 13.12 8.96 3.64
N ARG A 356 12.93 8.65 2.36
CA ARG A 356 13.96 8.02 1.54
C ARG A 356 14.97 9.01 0.95
N TYR A 357 14.53 10.23 0.61
CA TYR A 357 15.31 11.17 -0.20
C TYR A 357 15.73 12.45 0.55
N PHE A 358 15.17 12.70 1.73
CA PHE A 358 15.53 13.86 2.54
C PHE A 358 16.39 13.44 3.73
N PRO A 359 17.14 14.38 4.34
CA PRO A 359 17.88 14.13 5.59
C PRO A 359 16.93 13.62 6.69
N LEU A 360 17.38 12.62 7.48
CA LEU A 360 16.54 11.98 8.50
C LEU A 360 15.90 12.95 9.49
N TRP A 361 16.62 14.02 9.87
CA TRP A 361 16.10 15.02 10.80
C TRP A 361 14.84 15.74 10.27
N VAL A 362 14.71 15.90 8.94
CA VAL A 362 13.50 16.47 8.31
C VAL A 362 12.32 15.53 8.51
N TYR A 363 12.54 14.24 8.23
CA TYR A 363 11.52 13.21 8.43
C TYR A 363 11.15 13.07 9.91
N ASP A 364 12.14 13.04 10.81
CA ASP A 364 11.91 12.90 12.24
C ASP A 364 11.09 14.06 12.82
N ASN A 365 11.36 15.30 12.39
CA ASN A 365 10.54 16.44 12.76
C ASN A 365 9.12 16.33 12.25
N PHE A 366 8.95 15.95 10.98
CA PHE A 366 7.63 15.71 10.40
C PHE A 366 6.87 14.60 11.15
N ALA A 367 7.53 13.47 11.42
CA ALA A 367 6.93 12.34 12.12
C ALA A 367 6.50 12.69 13.55
N LYS A 368 7.33 13.47 14.27
CA LYS A 368 6.97 14.00 15.60
C LYS A 368 5.74 14.87 15.57
N GLN A 369 5.66 15.82 14.63
CA GLN A 369 4.52 16.72 14.52
C GLN A 369 3.24 16.01 14.07
N THR A 370 3.35 15.02 13.15
CA THR A 370 2.19 14.37 12.55
C THR A 370 1.66 13.20 13.37
N PHE A 371 2.55 12.36 13.91
CA PHE A 371 2.16 11.08 14.54
C PHE A 371 2.31 11.09 16.07
N GLN A 372 3.09 12.00 16.66
CA GLN A 372 3.32 12.07 18.11
C GLN A 372 2.62 13.23 18.80
N THR A 373 1.95 14.12 18.07
CA THR A 373 1.30 15.33 18.65
C THR A 373 0.27 15.00 19.74
N HIS A 374 -0.24 13.79 19.75
CA HIS A 374 -1.18 13.32 20.77
C HIS A 374 -0.50 12.70 22.02
N ARG A 375 0.83 12.54 22.01
CA ARG A 375 1.61 12.06 23.17
C ARG A 375 2.25 13.23 23.90
N ASN A 376 1.42 14.06 24.51
CA ASN A 376 1.92 15.23 25.30
C ASN A 376 2.64 14.82 26.59
N ILE A 377 2.59 13.53 26.96
CA ILE A 377 3.19 13.00 28.18
C ILE A 377 4.48 12.26 27.81
N LEU A 378 5.60 12.70 28.37
CA LEU A 378 6.87 11.98 28.27
C LEU A 378 6.92 10.83 29.29
N PRO A 379 7.70 9.76 29.03
CA PRO A 379 8.04 8.76 30.03
C PRO A 379 8.51 9.37 31.34
N ARG A 380 8.19 8.72 32.46
CA ARG A 380 8.46 9.22 33.82
C ARG A 380 9.92 9.54 34.04
N SER A 381 10.82 8.65 33.65
CA SER A 381 12.29 8.83 33.79
C SER A 381 12.78 10.09 33.06
N LEU A 382 12.24 10.41 31.87
CA LEU A 382 12.61 11.60 31.10
C LEU A 382 12.03 12.90 31.68
N ARG A 383 10.92 12.84 32.41
CA ARG A 383 10.36 14.00 33.12
C ARG A 383 11.21 14.37 34.32
N ASN A 384 11.65 13.36 35.08
CA ASN A 384 12.47 13.55 36.29
C ASN A 384 13.84 14.12 35.94
N SER A 385 14.50 13.66 34.87
CA SER A 385 15.77 14.19 34.41
C SER A 385 15.69 15.66 33.95
N LYS A 386 14.58 16.10 33.37
CA LYS A 386 14.36 17.50 32.98
C LYS A 386 14.09 18.42 34.16
N SER A 387 13.58 17.92 35.27
CA SER A 387 13.38 18.69 36.49
C SER A 387 14.69 18.90 37.23
N ASN A 388 15.59 17.91 37.24
CA ASN A 388 16.91 18.00 37.88
C ASN A 388 17.86 18.94 37.12
N ASN A 389 17.85 18.93 35.78
CA ASN A 389 18.67 19.83 34.93
C ASN A 389 18.18 21.31 34.91
N LYS A 390 17.07 21.63 35.57
CA LYS A 390 16.61 23.01 35.75
C LYS A 390 16.99 23.60 37.12
N MET A 391 17.58 22.79 38.00
CA MET A 391 18.03 23.19 39.32
C MET A 391 19.54 23.40 39.40
N ASP A 392 20.30 23.06 38.37
CA ASP A 392 21.70 23.38 38.14
C ASP A 392 21.81 24.56 37.13
#